data_21dd2f976d6061075b4e096b413d0721
#
_entry.id   21dd2f976d6061075b4e096b413d0721
#
_cell.length_a   1.000
_cell.length_b   1.000
_cell.length_c   1.000
_cell.angle_alpha   90.00
_cell.angle_beta   90.00
_cell.angle_gamma   90.00
#
_symmetry.space_group_name_H-M   'P 1'
#
loop_
_entity.id
_entity.type
_entity.pdbx_description
1 polymer ?
#
loop_
_entity_poly.entity_id
_entity_poly.type
_entity_poly.pdbx_seq_one_letter_code
_entity_poly.pdbx_strand_id
1 'polypeptide(L)'
;ETVLLKRNPNAYILRPPYLYGPMNNVYREAFVFDCALADRKFYLPKAGDMKLQFFHVHDLCRFIDVLLKVKPSQRIFNVGNKEGVSIRKWVELCYAVVGKQATFVEIHQDIEQRNYFSFYEYEYCLDVSLQYELMGDVKSLEQGLEEAYAWYIHNKDKVNRKPLIEYIDNTLC
;
A
#
# COMPACT_ATOMS: atom_id res chain seq x y z
N GLU A 1 -22.23 -2.79 5.59
CA GLU A 1 -22.32 -4.00 4.75
C GLU A 1 -23.70 -4.66 4.89
N THR A 2 -24.10 -5.02 6.11
CA THR A 2 -25.39 -5.67 6.39
C THR A 2 -26.59 -4.91 5.80
N VAL A 3 -26.65 -3.58 5.95
CA VAL A 3 -27.73 -2.75 5.39
C VAL A 3 -27.72 -2.78 3.86
N LEU A 4 -26.54 -2.75 3.23
CA LEU A 4 -26.42 -2.83 1.77
C LEU A 4 -26.92 -4.17 1.25
N LEU A 5 -26.46 -5.28 1.80
CA LEU A 5 -26.87 -6.63 1.36
C LEU A 5 -28.35 -6.91 1.63
N LYS A 6 -28.91 -6.34 2.70
CA LYS A 6 -30.36 -6.42 2.95
C LYS A 6 -31.18 -5.71 1.87
N ARG A 7 -30.70 -4.55 1.38
CA ARG A 7 -31.38 -3.75 0.35
C ARG A 7 -31.07 -4.25 -1.07
N ASN A 8 -29.88 -4.73 -1.29
CA ASN A 8 -29.41 -5.27 -2.57
C ASN A 8 -28.64 -6.57 -2.35
N PRO A 9 -29.34 -7.73 -2.33
CA PRO A 9 -28.71 -9.04 -2.10
C PRO A 9 -27.68 -9.45 -3.17
N ASN A 10 -27.70 -8.79 -4.32
CA ASN A 10 -26.79 -9.05 -5.43
C ASN A 10 -25.53 -8.18 -5.42
N ALA A 11 -25.40 -7.24 -4.46
CA ALA A 11 -24.21 -6.43 -4.34
C ALA A 11 -22.99 -7.27 -3.92
N TYR A 12 -21.82 -6.96 -4.49
CA TYR A 12 -20.55 -7.46 -4.01
C TYR A 12 -19.90 -6.42 -3.10
N ILE A 13 -19.28 -6.88 -2.03
CA ILE A 13 -18.53 -6.07 -1.08
C ILE A 13 -17.08 -6.53 -1.12
N LEU A 14 -16.18 -5.61 -1.43
CA LEU A 14 -14.74 -5.83 -1.44
C LEU A 14 -14.10 -5.09 -0.27
N ARG A 15 -13.24 -5.77 0.47
CA ARG A 15 -12.46 -5.23 1.58
C ARG A 15 -10.98 -5.25 1.20
N PRO A 16 -10.46 -4.19 0.57
CA PRO A 16 -9.06 -4.12 0.23
C PRO A 16 -8.22 -3.72 1.45
N PRO A 17 -6.95 -4.15 1.51
CA PRO A 17 -5.94 -3.59 2.40
C PRO A 17 -5.45 -2.24 1.84
N TYR A 18 -4.16 -1.93 1.91
CA TYR A 18 -3.61 -0.74 1.28
C TYR A 18 -3.55 -0.91 -0.25
N LEU A 19 -4.40 -0.17 -0.96
CA LEU A 19 -4.31 -0.08 -2.42
C LEU A 19 -3.11 0.76 -2.83
N TYR A 20 -2.40 0.33 -3.86
CA TYR A 20 -1.25 1.01 -4.42
C TYR A 20 -1.19 0.84 -5.95
N GLY A 21 -0.32 1.58 -6.61
CA GLY A 21 -0.13 1.49 -8.07
C GLY A 21 -0.39 2.81 -8.78
N PRO A 22 -0.50 2.79 -10.11
CA PRO A 22 -0.79 3.98 -10.91
C PRO A 22 -2.05 4.71 -10.45
N MET A 23 -2.05 6.04 -10.55
CA MET A 23 -3.13 6.94 -10.13
C MET A 23 -3.40 7.00 -8.61
N ASN A 24 -2.56 6.40 -7.77
CA ASN A 24 -2.67 6.59 -6.33
C ASN A 24 -2.24 8.01 -5.95
N ASN A 25 -3.19 8.82 -5.48
CA ASN A 25 -2.93 10.18 -5.05
C ASN A 25 -2.62 10.31 -3.55
N VAL A 26 -2.55 9.21 -2.82
CA VAL A 26 -2.19 9.20 -1.40
C VAL A 26 -0.68 9.18 -1.24
N TYR A 27 -0.16 10.05 -0.38
CA TYR A 27 1.28 10.17 -0.13
C TYR A 27 1.82 9.02 0.72
N ARG A 28 1.93 7.84 0.10
CA ARG A 28 2.45 6.58 0.68
C ARG A 28 3.73 6.17 -0.04
N GLU A 29 3.65 5.36 -1.10
CA GLU A 29 4.80 5.01 -1.93
C GLU A 29 5.48 6.27 -2.52
N ALA A 30 4.70 7.27 -2.89
CA ALA A 30 5.22 8.55 -3.38
C ALA A 30 6.11 9.27 -2.36
N PHE A 31 5.80 9.19 -1.05
CA PHE A 31 6.67 9.70 0.01
C PHE A 31 8.02 8.98 0.05
N VAL A 32 8.00 7.65 -0.08
CA VAL A 32 9.25 6.88 -0.10
C VAL A 32 10.05 7.14 -1.37
N PHE A 33 9.37 7.27 -2.52
CA PHE A 33 10.03 7.66 -3.76
C PHE A 33 10.68 9.05 -3.68
N ASP A 34 10.02 10.03 -3.03
CA ASP A 34 10.60 11.36 -2.81
C ASP A 34 11.86 11.27 -1.93
N CYS A 35 11.82 10.49 -0.85
CA CYS A 35 12.98 10.25 0.00
C CYS A 35 14.13 9.61 -0.79
N ALA A 36 13.84 8.58 -1.60
CA ALA A 36 14.83 7.89 -2.41
C ALA A 36 15.44 8.82 -3.48
N LEU A 37 14.62 9.60 -4.19
CA LEU A 37 15.08 10.54 -5.23
C LEU A 37 15.98 11.64 -4.65
N ALA A 38 15.77 12.02 -3.40
CA ALA A 38 16.57 13.03 -2.69
C ALA A 38 17.75 12.43 -1.89
N ASP A 39 18.09 11.15 -2.12
CA ASP A 39 19.15 10.42 -1.40
C ASP A 39 19.04 10.52 0.13
N ARG A 40 17.82 10.60 0.66
CA ARG A 40 17.57 10.74 2.10
C ARG A 40 17.68 9.41 2.81
N LYS A 41 18.16 9.42 4.06
CA LYS A 41 17.92 8.32 5.01
C LYS A 41 16.41 8.22 5.27
N PHE A 42 15.90 7.01 5.41
CA PHE A 42 14.49 6.80 5.71
C PHE A 42 14.28 6.62 7.22
N TYR A 43 13.38 7.42 7.79
CA TYR A 43 13.02 7.38 9.20
C TYR A 43 11.97 6.29 9.41
N LEU A 44 12.39 5.21 10.07
CA LEU A 44 11.67 3.97 10.19
C LEU A 44 10.99 3.87 11.56
N PRO A 45 9.68 3.58 11.64
CA PRO A 45 9.04 3.33 12.93
C PRO A 45 9.63 2.09 13.60
N LYS A 46 10.26 2.25 14.76
CA LYS A 46 10.95 1.17 15.48
C LYS A 46 11.92 0.43 14.56
N ALA A 47 11.97 -0.90 14.61
CA ALA A 47 12.77 -1.73 13.70
C ALA A 47 12.12 -1.91 12.30
N GLY A 48 10.87 -1.44 12.10
CA GLY A 48 10.15 -1.58 10.85
C GLY A 48 9.59 -2.97 10.59
N ASP A 49 9.38 -3.76 11.64
CA ASP A 49 8.92 -5.16 11.53
C ASP A 49 7.41 -5.27 11.32
N MET A 50 6.64 -4.23 11.67
CA MET A 50 5.19 -4.20 11.49
C MET A 50 4.85 -4.52 10.02
N LYS A 51 3.91 -5.43 9.82
CA LYS A 51 3.51 -5.88 8.48
C LYS A 51 2.42 -5.00 7.90
N LEU A 52 2.57 -4.72 6.62
CA LEU A 52 1.60 -4.05 5.76
C LEU A 52 1.15 -5.02 4.68
N GLN A 53 -0.14 -5.07 4.41
CA GLN A 53 -0.66 -5.84 3.28
C GLN A 53 -1.10 -4.88 2.18
N PHE A 54 -0.81 -5.24 0.94
CA PHE A 54 -1.07 -4.41 -0.23
C PHE A 54 -1.94 -5.13 -1.26
N PHE A 55 -2.57 -4.37 -2.14
CA PHE A 55 -3.22 -4.90 -3.33
C PHE A 55 -3.09 -3.90 -4.48
N HIS A 56 -2.60 -4.39 -5.61
CA HIS A 56 -2.39 -3.53 -6.77
C HIS A 56 -3.73 -3.13 -7.41
N VAL A 57 -3.86 -1.86 -7.80
CA VAL A 57 -5.12 -1.32 -8.34
C VAL A 57 -5.60 -2.05 -9.59
N HIS A 58 -4.70 -2.49 -10.48
CA HIS A 58 -5.09 -3.26 -11.66
C HIS A 58 -5.62 -4.65 -11.28
N ASP A 59 -5.08 -5.29 -10.24
CA ASP A 59 -5.59 -6.58 -9.76
C ASP A 59 -6.96 -6.43 -9.11
N LEU A 60 -7.22 -5.31 -8.43
CA LEU A 60 -8.56 -4.99 -7.96
C LEU A 60 -9.55 -4.88 -9.14
N CYS A 61 -9.19 -4.17 -10.21
CA CYS A 61 -10.01 -4.07 -11.41
C CYS A 61 -10.24 -5.45 -12.06
N ARG A 62 -9.19 -6.27 -12.20
CA ARG A 62 -9.29 -7.64 -12.71
C ARG A 62 -10.22 -8.49 -11.85
N PHE A 63 -10.14 -8.38 -10.53
CA PHE A 63 -11.01 -9.15 -9.64
C PHE A 63 -12.47 -8.73 -9.77
N ILE A 64 -12.74 -7.42 -9.95
CA ILE A 64 -14.10 -6.93 -10.24
C ILE A 64 -14.62 -7.57 -11.54
N ASP A 65 -13.81 -7.63 -12.59
CA ASP A 65 -14.18 -8.30 -13.85
C ASP A 65 -14.48 -9.78 -13.65
N VAL A 66 -13.69 -10.48 -12.83
CA VAL A 66 -13.93 -11.89 -12.47
C VAL A 66 -15.29 -12.05 -11.80
N LEU A 67 -15.62 -11.20 -10.81
CA LEU A 67 -16.90 -11.25 -10.11
C LEU A 67 -18.08 -11.02 -11.04
N LEU A 68 -17.98 -10.10 -12.00
CA LEU A 68 -19.02 -9.79 -12.97
C LEU A 68 -19.26 -10.94 -13.95
N LYS A 69 -18.20 -11.70 -14.29
CA LYS A 69 -18.28 -12.88 -15.20
C LYS A 69 -18.74 -14.13 -14.49
N VAL A 70 -18.13 -14.46 -13.36
CA VAL A 70 -18.38 -15.72 -12.62
C VAL A 70 -19.67 -15.67 -11.82
N LYS A 71 -20.04 -14.48 -11.30
CA LYS A 71 -21.22 -14.24 -10.47
C LYS A 71 -21.35 -15.24 -9.30
N PRO A 72 -20.31 -15.39 -8.46
CA PRO A 72 -20.34 -16.33 -7.35
C PRO A 72 -21.47 -16.00 -6.37
N SER A 73 -21.93 -17.00 -5.61
CA SER A 73 -22.92 -16.81 -4.54
C SER A 73 -22.36 -16.04 -3.35
N GLN A 74 -21.07 -16.20 -3.07
CA GLN A 74 -20.36 -15.40 -2.07
C GLN A 74 -20.42 -13.91 -2.43
N ARG A 75 -20.72 -13.04 -1.43
CA ARG A 75 -20.93 -11.61 -1.65
C ARG A 75 -19.87 -10.71 -1.04
N ILE A 76 -19.12 -11.19 -0.07
CA ILE A 76 -18.11 -10.41 0.65
C ILE A 76 -16.75 -11.07 0.42
N PHE A 77 -15.80 -10.30 -0.09
CA PHE A 77 -14.45 -10.76 -0.35
C PHE A 77 -13.44 -9.81 0.31
N ASN A 78 -12.56 -10.33 1.13
CA ASN A 78 -11.30 -9.69 1.38
C ASN A 78 -10.42 -9.86 0.14
N VAL A 79 -9.72 -8.81 -0.27
CA VAL A 79 -8.85 -8.85 -1.45
C VAL A 79 -7.48 -8.30 -1.09
N GLY A 80 -6.43 -8.85 -1.68
CA GLY A 80 -5.05 -8.45 -1.35
C GLY A 80 -4.01 -9.44 -1.87
N ASN A 81 -2.75 -9.08 -1.69
CA ASN A 81 -1.65 -10.05 -1.79
C ASN A 81 -1.76 -11.03 -0.62
N LYS A 82 -1.35 -12.28 -0.85
CA LYS A 82 -1.51 -13.36 0.15
C LYS A 82 -0.78 -13.05 1.45
N GLU A 83 0.37 -12.43 1.36
CA GLU A 83 1.23 -12.17 2.51
C GLU A 83 1.42 -10.67 2.73
N GLY A 84 1.52 -10.28 4.00
CA GLY A 84 1.98 -8.96 4.40
C GLY A 84 3.51 -8.85 4.31
N VAL A 85 3.99 -7.66 4.08
CA VAL A 85 5.42 -7.31 4.02
C VAL A 85 5.78 -6.37 5.15
N SER A 86 6.95 -6.51 5.77
CA SER A 86 7.41 -5.56 6.80
C SER A 86 7.62 -4.15 6.21
N ILE A 87 7.43 -3.13 7.04
CA ILE A 87 7.71 -1.73 6.64
C ILE A 87 9.11 -1.61 6.07
N ARG A 88 10.12 -2.17 6.74
CA ARG A 88 11.51 -2.15 6.28
C ARG A 88 11.64 -2.71 4.86
N LYS A 89 11.11 -3.90 4.62
CA LYS A 89 11.17 -4.54 3.30
C LYS A 89 10.42 -3.76 2.24
N TRP A 90 9.25 -3.20 2.57
CA TRP A 90 8.49 -2.36 1.65
C TRP A 90 9.25 -1.09 1.25
N VAL A 91 9.92 -0.42 2.21
CA VAL A 91 10.76 0.75 1.91
C VAL A 91 11.96 0.37 1.05
N GLU A 92 12.64 -0.76 1.36
CA GLU A 92 13.73 -1.28 0.53
C GLU A 92 13.30 -1.48 -0.92
N LEU A 93 12.13 -2.07 -1.15
CA LEU A 93 11.58 -2.27 -2.49
C LEU A 93 11.27 -0.93 -3.18
N CYS A 94 10.70 0.04 -2.47
CA CYS A 94 10.45 1.37 -3.01
C CYS A 94 11.78 2.08 -3.41
N TYR A 95 12.84 1.96 -2.62
CA TYR A 95 14.15 2.49 -2.98
C TYR A 95 14.75 1.75 -4.19
N ALA A 96 14.63 0.43 -4.22
CA ALA A 96 15.16 -0.40 -5.30
C ALA A 96 14.57 -0.03 -6.67
N VAL A 97 13.26 0.23 -6.78
CA VAL A 97 12.65 0.66 -8.06
C VAL A 97 13.09 2.04 -8.52
N VAL A 98 13.60 2.87 -7.61
CA VAL A 98 14.26 4.16 -7.93
C VAL A 98 15.74 3.95 -8.33
N GLY A 99 16.28 2.75 -8.19
CA GLY A 99 17.69 2.44 -8.41
C GLY A 99 18.60 2.84 -7.25
N LYS A 100 18.06 2.91 -6.03
CA LYS A 100 18.77 3.32 -4.81
C LYS A 100 18.75 2.22 -3.77
N GLN A 101 19.60 2.35 -2.75
CA GLN A 101 19.57 1.53 -1.54
C GLN A 101 19.07 2.36 -0.35
N ALA A 102 18.14 1.79 0.42
CA ALA A 102 17.64 2.44 1.61
C ALA A 102 18.68 2.39 2.75
N THR A 103 18.86 3.52 3.41
CA THR A 103 19.55 3.61 4.70
C THR A 103 18.56 4.11 5.73
N PHE A 104 18.60 3.57 6.96
CA PHE A 104 17.55 3.80 7.93
C PHE A 104 18.03 4.57 9.16
N VAL A 105 17.11 5.35 9.72
CA VAL A 105 17.16 5.89 11.09
C VAL A 105 15.96 5.31 11.82
N GLU A 106 16.18 4.51 12.85
CA GLU A 106 15.12 3.89 13.63
C GLU A 106 14.60 4.89 14.69
N ILE A 107 13.28 5.08 14.72
CA ILE A 107 12.63 5.98 15.68
C ILE A 107 12.01 5.13 16.79
N HIS A 108 12.61 5.20 17.98
CA HIS A 108 12.14 4.51 19.19
C HIS A 108 11.45 5.43 20.18
N GLN A 109 11.47 6.76 19.93
CA GLN A 109 10.80 7.75 20.76
C GLN A 109 9.27 7.58 20.65
N ASP A 110 8.57 7.98 21.71
CA ASP A 110 7.10 8.04 21.74
C ASP A 110 6.61 9.28 20.95
N ILE A 111 6.66 9.15 19.62
CA ILE A 111 6.23 10.16 18.65
C ILE A 111 5.15 9.56 17.80
N GLU A 112 4.06 10.29 17.60
CA GLU A 112 2.99 9.82 16.73
C GLU A 112 3.52 9.50 15.32
N GLN A 113 3.44 8.23 14.94
CA GLN A 113 3.99 7.69 13.70
C GLN A 113 3.49 8.46 12.46
N ARG A 114 2.25 8.95 12.50
CA ARG A 114 1.61 9.66 11.37
C ARG A 114 2.24 11.03 11.08
N ASN A 115 3.07 11.55 11.95
CA ASN A 115 3.80 12.80 11.74
C ASN A 115 4.99 12.63 10.78
N TYR A 116 5.60 11.44 10.74
CA TYR A 116 6.79 11.18 9.93
C TYR A 116 6.67 9.94 9.01
N PHE A 117 5.56 9.19 9.13
CA PHE A 117 5.33 7.99 8.32
C PHE A 117 3.88 7.90 7.84
N SER A 118 3.69 7.29 6.67
CA SER A 118 2.40 7.36 5.97
C SER A 118 1.33 6.40 6.48
N PHE A 119 1.68 5.44 7.33
CA PHE A 119 0.76 4.43 7.85
C PHE A 119 0.52 4.59 9.35
N TYR A 120 -0.58 4.01 9.84
CA TYR A 120 -0.89 3.95 11.26
C TYR A 120 -0.06 2.87 11.96
N GLU A 121 0.09 2.99 13.30
CA GLU A 121 0.81 2.04 14.14
C GLU A 121 -0.11 0.87 14.55
N TYR A 122 -0.63 0.14 13.57
CA TYR A 122 -1.31 -1.13 13.80
C TYR A 122 -1.13 -2.07 12.61
N GLU A 123 -1.05 -3.34 12.91
CA GLU A 123 -0.90 -4.41 11.94
C GLU A 123 -2.23 -5.11 11.71
N TYR A 124 -2.57 -5.34 10.46
CA TYR A 124 -3.62 -6.28 10.09
C TYR A 124 -3.29 -6.92 8.75
N CYS A 125 -3.61 -8.23 8.65
CA CYS A 125 -3.56 -8.95 7.40
C CYS A 125 -4.91 -9.62 7.19
N LEU A 126 -5.52 -9.39 6.06
CA LEU A 126 -6.80 -9.97 5.68
C LEU A 126 -6.57 -11.40 5.18
N ASP A 127 -7.44 -12.33 5.56
CA ASP A 127 -7.54 -13.61 4.88
C ASP A 127 -8.19 -13.41 3.50
N VAL A 128 -7.42 -13.68 2.46
CA VAL A 128 -7.80 -13.48 1.06
C VAL A 128 -8.06 -14.81 0.32
N SER A 129 -8.23 -15.91 1.04
CA SER A 129 -8.39 -17.26 0.47
C SER A 129 -9.50 -17.31 -0.58
N LEU A 130 -10.66 -16.70 -0.31
CA LEU A 130 -11.79 -16.66 -1.23
C LEU A 130 -11.49 -15.90 -2.53
N GLN A 131 -10.66 -14.85 -2.49
CA GLN A 131 -10.19 -14.20 -3.70
C GLN A 131 -9.35 -15.18 -4.53
N TYR A 132 -8.41 -15.89 -3.88
CA TYR A 132 -7.48 -16.78 -4.57
C TYR A 132 -8.14 -18.02 -5.16
N GLU A 133 -9.30 -18.45 -4.67
CA GLU A 133 -10.12 -19.48 -5.31
C GLU A 133 -10.65 -19.03 -6.69
N LEU A 134 -10.88 -17.72 -6.87
CA LEU A 134 -11.43 -17.17 -8.11
C LEU A 134 -10.36 -16.55 -9.02
N MET A 135 -9.31 -15.97 -8.43
CA MET A 135 -8.21 -15.30 -9.13
C MET A 135 -6.91 -15.54 -8.36
N GLY A 136 -6.16 -16.57 -8.76
CA GLY A 136 -4.95 -17.00 -8.05
C GLY A 136 -3.69 -16.18 -8.40
N ASP A 137 -3.65 -15.55 -9.55
CA ASP A 137 -2.52 -14.77 -10.04
C ASP A 137 -2.69 -13.28 -9.71
N VAL A 138 -1.90 -12.78 -8.81
CA VAL A 138 -1.80 -11.35 -8.51
C VAL A 138 -0.39 -10.86 -8.78
N LYS A 139 -0.27 -9.58 -9.08
CA LYS A 139 1.01 -8.94 -9.36
C LYS A 139 1.90 -8.99 -8.11
N SER A 140 3.19 -9.27 -8.28
CA SER A 140 4.15 -9.16 -7.20
C SER A 140 4.27 -7.71 -6.72
N LEU A 141 4.70 -7.52 -5.48
CA LEU A 141 4.86 -6.16 -4.92
C LEU A 141 5.93 -5.37 -5.71
N GLU A 142 7.01 -6.03 -6.12
CA GLU A 142 8.08 -5.43 -6.92
C GLU A 142 7.55 -4.90 -8.25
N GLN A 143 6.85 -5.75 -9.03
CA GLN A 143 6.26 -5.36 -10.31
C GLN A 143 5.25 -4.22 -10.15
N GLY A 144 4.43 -4.28 -9.10
CA GLY A 144 3.45 -3.22 -8.84
C GLY A 144 4.09 -1.90 -8.44
N LEU A 145 5.20 -1.92 -7.69
CA LEU A 145 5.95 -0.72 -7.32
C LEU A 145 6.68 -0.12 -8.54
N GLU A 146 7.19 -0.92 -9.46
CA GLU A 146 7.75 -0.44 -10.74
C GLU A 146 6.70 0.35 -11.53
N GLU A 147 5.48 -0.18 -11.67
CA GLU A 147 4.40 0.53 -12.34
C GLU A 147 3.96 1.80 -11.58
N ALA A 148 3.90 1.73 -10.25
CA ALA A 148 3.58 2.88 -9.42
C ALA A 148 4.61 4.01 -9.59
N TYR A 149 5.90 3.66 -9.58
CA TYR A 149 6.99 4.61 -9.78
C TYR A 149 7.00 5.19 -11.21
N ALA A 150 6.83 4.34 -12.23
CA ALA A 150 6.74 4.80 -13.62
C ALA A 150 5.61 5.81 -13.83
N TRP A 151 4.46 5.62 -13.20
CA TRP A 151 3.40 6.61 -13.20
C TRP A 151 3.78 7.85 -12.39
N TYR A 152 4.35 7.67 -11.20
CA TYR A 152 4.65 8.75 -10.26
C TYR A 152 5.60 9.79 -10.84
N ILE A 153 6.68 9.40 -11.52
CA ILE A 153 7.67 10.33 -12.07
C ILE A 153 7.09 11.33 -13.06
N HIS A 154 5.98 10.98 -13.71
CA HIS A 154 5.28 11.85 -14.68
C HIS A 154 4.04 12.56 -14.10
N ASN A 155 3.66 12.28 -12.82
CA ASN A 155 2.43 12.76 -12.22
C ASN A 155 2.60 13.24 -10.77
N LYS A 156 3.78 13.75 -10.42
CA LYS A 156 4.11 14.20 -9.05
C LYS A 156 3.16 15.25 -8.50
N ASP A 157 2.60 16.08 -9.37
CA ASP A 157 1.64 17.13 -9.08
C ASP A 157 0.24 16.61 -8.69
N LYS A 158 -0.07 15.36 -9.05
CA LYS A 158 -1.36 14.72 -8.75
C LYS A 158 -1.42 14.06 -7.37
N VAL A 159 -0.29 13.98 -6.67
CA VAL A 159 -0.22 13.36 -5.35
C VAL A 159 -0.49 14.39 -4.25
N ASN A 160 -1.42 14.07 -3.36
CA ASN A 160 -1.77 14.90 -2.20
C ASN A 160 -0.68 14.77 -1.12
N ARG A 161 0.35 15.60 -1.22
CA ARG A 161 1.50 15.60 -0.30
C ARG A 161 1.09 15.95 1.12
N LYS A 162 1.78 15.35 2.08
CA LYS A 162 1.71 15.67 3.50
C LYS A 162 3.08 16.20 3.95
N PRO A 163 3.14 17.01 4.99
CA PRO A 163 4.39 17.63 5.46
C PRO A 163 5.29 16.67 6.25
N LEU A 164 5.36 15.38 5.81
CA LEU A 164 6.15 14.35 6.51
C LEU A 164 7.64 14.66 6.47
N ILE A 165 8.17 15.08 5.30
CA ILE A 165 9.58 15.42 5.13
C ILE A 165 9.91 16.66 5.95
N GLU A 166 9.05 17.68 5.92
CA GLU A 166 9.22 18.91 6.71
C GLU A 166 9.24 18.62 8.21
N TYR A 167 8.35 17.76 8.69
CA TYR A 167 8.36 17.34 10.10
C TYR A 167 9.66 16.61 10.46
N ILE A 168 10.15 15.72 9.62
CA ILE A 168 11.41 15.01 9.82
C ILE A 168 12.55 16.01 9.94
N ASP A 169 12.66 16.96 9.01
CA ASP A 169 13.76 17.93 8.96
C ASP A 169 13.75 18.88 10.16
N ASN A 170 12.58 19.25 10.65
CA ASN A 170 12.44 20.19 11.76
C ASN A 170 12.51 19.54 13.16
N THR A 171 12.25 18.23 13.26
CA THR A 171 12.01 17.58 14.56
C THR A 171 12.93 16.38 14.82
N LEU A 172 13.34 15.65 13.79
CA LEU A 172 14.05 14.37 13.92
C LEU A 172 15.49 14.40 13.40
N CYS A 173 15.90 15.45 12.66
CA CYS A 173 17.25 15.63 12.14
C CYS A 173 18.17 16.37 13.09
#